data_514c6d88c29cbb65922e2d79835d66ca
#
_entry.id   514c6d88c29cbb65922e2d79835d66ca
#
_cell.length_a   1.000
_cell.length_b   1.000
_cell.length_c   1.000
_cell.angle_alpha   90.00
_cell.angle_beta   90.00
_cell.angle_gamma   90.00
#
_symmetry.space_group_name_H-M   'P 1'
#
loop_
_entity.id
_entity.type
_entity.pdbx_description
1 polymer ?
#
loop_
_entity_poly.entity_id
_entity_poly.type
_entity_poly.pdbx_seq_one_letter_code
_entity_poly.pdbx_strand_id
1 'polypeptide(L)'
;MQVKGVGQHHLRIGAAQLLSADALDRGCCSYGHEARGVDHAVGRMEASRTGLGMGTAMQQFELEWSSSAQHPKAVQLSPYGEAQDGSRTQALMLSWWPDLAGSWIFYTTLPLWPGITPRFERIARFAPVIGLFIGGAQAALWLLGRQLGLPSTSCALLVLTLGLWLSGGLHLDGVMDTGDGLAAGPRRLAAMADSRIGASGLVAGLMVLLLKVGALLALAVLAPTLLIWSAVWGRVAPLLAIAWFPYLRAEVSGGFHRQHRQPLLQELLPAAAVLGLLIGLSLSPPATRTVLAGLCGVIPTLLVPRLIGKRLGGHTGDSYGACVEWTEAFSLWSGWLMLRLLS
;
A
#
# COMPACT_ATOMS: atom_id res chain seq x y z
N MET A 1 -11.08 -26.41 -8.89
CA MET A 1 -10.74 -25.06 -9.35
C MET A 1 -10.24 -24.30 -8.12
N GLN A 2 -8.91 -24.29 -7.90
CA GLN A 2 -8.30 -23.88 -6.63
C GLN A 2 -8.01 -22.38 -6.60
N VAL A 3 -8.37 -21.79 -5.48
CA VAL A 3 -8.31 -20.36 -5.15
C VAL A 3 -6.85 -19.92 -4.95
N LYS A 4 -6.45 -18.88 -5.68
CA LYS A 4 -5.13 -18.23 -5.56
C LYS A 4 -5.19 -17.08 -4.55
N GLY A 5 -4.79 -17.39 -3.34
CA GLY A 5 -4.58 -16.41 -2.27
C GLY A 5 -3.36 -16.72 -1.40
N VAL A 6 -2.61 -17.77 -1.77
CA VAL A 6 -1.60 -18.37 -0.86
C VAL A 6 -0.24 -17.65 -0.86
N GLY A 7 0.14 -16.96 -1.93
CA GLY A 7 1.46 -16.32 -2.03
C GLY A 7 1.66 -15.13 -1.08
N GLN A 8 0.65 -14.31 -0.88
CA GLN A 8 0.73 -13.20 0.08
C GLN A 8 0.74 -13.67 1.55
N HIS A 9 0.18 -14.86 1.82
CA HIS A 9 0.16 -15.46 3.15
C HIS A 9 1.55 -15.90 3.64
N HIS A 10 2.40 -16.44 2.77
CA HIS A 10 3.69 -16.99 3.20
C HIS A 10 4.71 -15.92 3.62
N LEU A 11 4.77 -14.79 2.94
CA LEU A 11 5.65 -13.67 3.32
C LEU A 11 5.20 -12.96 4.61
N ARG A 12 3.87 -12.89 4.84
CA ARG A 12 3.30 -12.30 6.06
C ARG A 12 3.46 -13.20 7.29
N ILE A 13 3.35 -14.50 7.12
CA ILE A 13 3.55 -15.48 8.20
C ILE A 13 5.03 -15.54 8.63
N GLY A 14 5.97 -15.45 7.70
CA GLY A 14 7.40 -15.45 8.02
C GLY A 14 7.85 -14.29 8.89
N ALA A 15 7.33 -13.08 8.67
CA ALA A 15 7.66 -11.92 9.49
C ALA A 15 7.03 -11.96 10.90
N ALA A 16 5.82 -12.50 11.01
CA ALA A 16 5.14 -12.66 12.31
C ALA A 16 5.71 -13.81 13.14
N GLN A 17 6.15 -14.90 12.50
CA GLN A 17 6.73 -16.06 13.20
C GLN A 17 8.12 -15.79 13.76
N LEU A 18 8.90 -14.89 13.19
CA LEU A 18 10.21 -14.50 13.73
C LEU A 18 10.12 -13.70 15.04
N LEU A 19 8.95 -13.17 15.37
CA LEU A 19 8.72 -12.38 16.59
C LEU A 19 7.84 -13.07 17.65
N SER A 20 7.28 -14.27 17.36
CA SER A 20 6.33 -14.95 18.26
C SER A 20 6.66 -16.42 18.56
N ALA A 21 7.93 -16.80 18.60
CA ALA A 21 8.37 -18.19 18.82
C ALA A 21 8.08 -18.78 20.22
N ASP A 22 7.40 -18.05 21.12
CA ASP A 22 7.18 -18.48 22.51
C ASP A 22 5.73 -18.84 22.90
N ALA A 23 4.79 -18.95 21.96
CA ALA A 23 3.38 -19.10 22.34
C ALA A 23 2.58 -20.14 21.53
N LEU A 24 3.11 -21.33 21.27
CA LEU A 24 2.33 -22.44 20.71
C LEU A 24 2.77 -23.79 21.28
N ASP A 25 2.30 -24.06 22.49
CA ASP A 25 2.09 -25.44 22.92
C ASP A 25 0.75 -25.50 23.66
N ARG A 26 -0.24 -26.15 23.05
CA ARG A 26 -1.34 -26.93 23.60
C ARG A 26 -2.64 -26.88 22.81
N GLY A 27 -3.08 -28.06 22.40
CA GLY A 27 -4.51 -28.39 22.33
C GLY A 27 -5.05 -28.85 20.99
N CYS A 28 -4.97 -30.16 20.82
CA CYS A 28 -5.62 -31.00 19.80
C CYS A 28 -7.12 -31.20 20.03
N CYS A 29 -7.82 -31.67 18.97
CA CYS A 29 -9.09 -32.42 18.89
C CYS A 29 -10.36 -31.58 18.64
N SER A 30 -11.27 -31.94 17.82
CA SER A 30 -11.66 -33.05 16.93
C SER A 30 -13.03 -32.71 16.31
N TYR A 31 -13.28 -33.23 15.17
CA TYR A 31 -14.45 -33.37 14.32
C TYR A 31 -15.86 -33.44 14.95
N GLY A 32 -16.85 -32.93 14.17
CA GLY A 32 -18.26 -33.30 14.26
C GLY A 32 -19.09 -32.67 13.14
N HIS A 33 -19.56 -33.50 12.19
CA HIS A 33 -20.55 -33.23 11.16
C HIS A 33 -21.91 -32.86 11.77
N GLU A 34 -22.63 -31.89 11.19
CA GLU A 34 -24.00 -32.10 10.68
C GLU A 34 -24.59 -30.82 10.11
N ALA A 35 -25.24 -30.97 8.96
CA ALA A 35 -25.96 -29.93 8.26
C ALA A 35 -27.41 -29.85 8.77
N ARG A 36 -27.95 -28.65 8.93
CA ARG A 36 -29.31 -28.21 8.54
C ARG A 36 -29.68 -26.86 9.16
N GLY A 37 -30.38 -26.03 8.38
CA GLY A 37 -31.26 -24.99 8.89
C GLY A 37 -30.85 -23.58 8.50
N VAL A 38 -31.47 -23.08 7.44
CA VAL A 38 -31.58 -21.67 7.09
C VAL A 38 -32.49 -21.02 8.11
N ASP A 39 -32.04 -19.95 8.77
CA ASP A 39 -32.95 -18.87 9.15
C ASP A 39 -32.16 -17.59 9.54
N HIS A 40 -32.80 -16.48 9.25
CA HIS A 40 -32.45 -15.08 9.43
C HIS A 40 -31.70 -14.73 10.72
N ALA A 41 -30.55 -14.06 10.58
CA ALA A 41 -30.04 -13.21 11.64
C ALA A 41 -29.29 -12.01 11.07
N VAL A 42 -29.86 -10.83 11.23
CA VAL A 42 -29.15 -9.56 11.24
C VAL A 42 -28.25 -9.58 12.47
N GLY A 43 -27.01 -10.03 12.30
CA GLY A 43 -26.02 -10.13 13.38
C GLY A 43 -25.34 -8.78 13.61
N ARG A 44 -25.60 -8.16 14.74
CA ARG A 44 -24.70 -7.16 15.33
C ARG A 44 -23.35 -7.84 15.56
N MET A 45 -22.30 -7.30 14.94
CA MET A 45 -20.94 -7.70 15.27
C MET A 45 -20.58 -7.17 16.68
N GLU A 46 -20.65 -8.01 17.68
CA GLU A 46 -19.88 -7.82 18.90
C GLU A 46 -18.44 -8.26 18.64
N ALA A 47 -17.52 -7.31 18.68
CA ALA A 47 -16.10 -7.59 18.58
C ALA A 47 -15.65 -8.37 19.83
N SER A 48 -15.55 -9.68 19.69
CA SER A 48 -14.89 -10.53 20.68
C SER A 48 -13.41 -10.16 20.75
N ARG A 49 -12.95 -9.88 21.97
CA ARG A 49 -11.53 -9.61 22.30
C ARG A 49 -10.70 -10.90 22.20
N THR A 50 -10.41 -11.33 21.00
CA THR A 50 -9.38 -12.36 20.78
C THR A 50 -8.44 -11.85 19.69
N GLY A 51 -7.14 -11.81 20.03
CA GLY A 51 -6.07 -11.32 19.15
C GLY A 51 -5.87 -12.20 17.91
N LEU A 52 -6.77 -12.08 16.96
CA LEU A 52 -6.70 -12.71 15.66
C LEU A 52 -5.98 -11.77 14.70
N GLY A 53 -4.88 -12.26 14.13
CA GLY A 53 -4.02 -11.50 13.23
C GLY A 53 -4.70 -11.06 11.94
N MET A 54 -4.10 -10.08 11.27
CA MET A 54 -4.57 -9.40 10.05
C MET A 54 -5.03 -10.33 8.90
N GLY A 55 -4.53 -11.56 8.83
CA GLY A 55 -4.90 -12.57 7.84
C GLY A 55 -6.37 -13.00 7.92
N THR A 56 -6.91 -13.11 9.12
CA THR A 56 -8.32 -13.52 9.34
C THR A 56 -9.31 -12.40 9.03
N ALA A 57 -8.95 -11.14 9.29
CA ALA A 57 -9.82 -9.99 8.97
C ALA A 57 -9.94 -9.80 7.44
N MET A 58 -8.88 -10.00 6.68
CA MET A 58 -8.94 -9.95 5.20
C MET A 58 -9.67 -11.16 4.61
N GLN A 59 -9.50 -12.35 5.18
CA GLN A 59 -10.22 -13.55 4.74
C GLN A 59 -11.73 -13.46 5.02
N GLN A 60 -12.13 -12.89 6.15
CA GLN A 60 -13.53 -12.60 6.44
C GLN A 60 -14.10 -11.54 5.50
N PHE A 61 -13.34 -10.48 5.20
CA PHE A 61 -13.75 -9.46 4.23
C PHE A 61 -13.94 -10.03 2.82
N GLU A 62 -13.07 -10.93 2.34
CA GLU A 62 -13.24 -11.60 1.05
C GLU A 62 -14.46 -12.53 1.03
N LEU A 63 -14.75 -13.22 2.12
CA LEU A 63 -15.92 -14.10 2.24
C LEU A 63 -17.23 -13.30 2.30
N GLU A 64 -17.28 -12.21 3.04
CA GLU A 64 -18.46 -11.34 3.11
C GLU A 64 -18.71 -10.59 1.81
N TRP A 65 -17.64 -10.14 1.12
CA TRP A 65 -17.75 -9.49 -0.19
C TRP A 65 -18.24 -10.44 -1.27
N SER A 66 -17.74 -11.69 -1.32
CA SER A 66 -18.18 -12.69 -2.30
C SER A 66 -19.62 -13.13 -2.09
N SER A 67 -20.12 -13.15 -0.84
CA SER A 67 -21.49 -13.53 -0.53
C SER A 67 -22.50 -12.40 -0.83
N SER A 68 -22.09 -11.13 -0.70
CA SER A 68 -22.97 -9.98 -0.99
C SER A 68 -23.12 -9.69 -2.49
N ALA A 69 -22.18 -10.15 -3.32
CA ALA A 69 -22.21 -9.94 -4.78
C ALA A 69 -23.18 -10.88 -5.54
N GLN A 70 -23.76 -11.88 -4.89
CA GLN A 70 -24.51 -12.93 -5.59
C GLN A 70 -26.02 -12.70 -5.78
N HIS A 71 -26.68 -11.72 -5.15
CA HIS A 71 -28.07 -11.39 -5.47
C HIS A 71 -28.47 -9.95 -5.10
N PRO A 72 -28.68 -9.04 -6.04
CA PRO A 72 -29.44 -7.82 -5.75
C PRO A 72 -30.94 -8.16 -5.69
N LYS A 73 -31.47 -8.46 -4.51
CA LYS A 73 -32.93 -8.44 -4.32
C LYS A 73 -33.39 -6.99 -4.41
N ALA A 74 -34.26 -6.71 -5.37
CA ALA A 74 -34.99 -5.45 -5.45
C ALA A 74 -35.69 -5.17 -4.12
N VAL A 75 -35.22 -4.17 -3.40
CA VAL A 75 -35.88 -3.66 -2.19
C VAL A 75 -37.08 -2.85 -2.65
N GLN A 76 -38.28 -3.34 -2.35
CA GLN A 76 -39.50 -2.54 -2.48
C GLN A 76 -39.45 -1.41 -1.45
N LEU A 77 -39.34 -0.18 -1.94
CA LEU A 77 -39.35 1.04 -1.14
C LEU A 77 -40.75 1.30 -0.56
N SER A 78 -40.86 1.37 0.74
CA SER A 78 -42.04 1.85 1.45
C SER A 78 -42.08 3.39 1.39
N PRO A 79 -43.27 4.03 1.17
CA PRO A 79 -43.33 5.47 0.93
C PRO A 79 -43.24 6.40 2.16
N TYR A 80 -42.96 5.88 3.33
CA TYR A 80 -42.90 6.67 4.58
C TYR A 80 -41.62 6.36 5.36
N GLY A 81 -40.56 7.19 5.16
CA GLY A 81 -39.35 7.10 5.95
C GLY A 81 -38.10 7.82 5.45
N GLU A 82 -38.20 8.58 4.36
CA GLU A 82 -37.00 9.04 3.62
C GLU A 82 -36.32 10.35 4.13
N ALA A 83 -36.87 11.05 5.14
CA ALA A 83 -36.37 12.39 5.47
C ALA A 83 -35.27 12.47 6.54
N GLN A 84 -34.94 11.37 7.28
CA GLN A 84 -33.95 11.43 8.36
C GLN A 84 -32.66 10.62 8.12
N ASP A 85 -32.63 9.74 7.14
CA ASP A 85 -31.47 8.89 6.87
C ASP A 85 -30.47 9.55 5.89
N GLY A 86 -30.96 10.43 5.01
CA GLY A 86 -30.13 11.11 4.01
C GLY A 86 -29.04 12.04 4.61
N SER A 87 -29.33 12.68 5.75
CA SER A 87 -28.35 13.57 6.40
C SER A 87 -27.25 12.79 7.14
N ARG A 88 -27.57 11.64 7.73
CA ARG A 88 -26.60 10.76 8.36
C ARG A 88 -25.73 10.06 7.32
N THR A 89 -26.31 9.61 6.23
CA THR A 89 -25.58 8.98 5.12
C THR A 89 -24.68 9.98 4.40
N GLN A 90 -25.13 11.22 4.19
CA GLN A 90 -24.30 12.31 3.66
C GLN A 90 -23.17 12.71 4.61
N ALA A 91 -23.43 12.80 5.93
CA ALA A 91 -22.37 13.09 6.92
C ALA A 91 -21.32 11.98 7.00
N LEU A 92 -21.72 10.71 6.89
CA LEU A 92 -20.79 9.57 6.80
C LEU A 92 -19.99 9.55 5.49
N MET A 93 -20.58 9.98 4.37
CA MET A 93 -19.86 10.12 3.10
C MET A 93 -18.87 11.28 3.10
N LEU A 94 -19.08 12.32 3.90
CA LEU A 94 -18.17 13.44 4.06
C LEU A 94 -17.00 13.15 5.02
N SER A 95 -17.12 12.11 5.84
CA SER A 95 -16.05 11.70 6.76
C SER A 95 -14.90 11.01 6.02
N TRP A 96 -13.70 11.58 6.11
CA TRP A 96 -12.48 11.01 5.51
C TRP A 96 -11.72 10.05 6.44
N TRP A 97 -12.05 10.03 7.74
CA TRP A 97 -11.40 9.18 8.72
C TRP A 97 -11.52 7.67 8.46
N PRO A 98 -12.69 7.13 8.07
CA PRO A 98 -12.82 5.72 7.70
C PRO A 98 -11.97 5.32 6.50
N ASP A 99 -11.83 6.20 5.49
CA ASP A 99 -10.98 5.94 4.33
C ASP A 99 -9.50 5.94 4.72
N LEU A 100 -9.08 6.84 5.61
CA LEU A 100 -7.72 6.88 6.13
C LEU A 100 -7.44 5.64 7.00
N ALA A 101 -8.39 5.22 7.85
CA ALA A 101 -8.27 3.99 8.64
C ALA A 101 -8.17 2.74 7.75
N GLY A 102 -8.96 2.69 6.66
CA GLY A 102 -8.84 1.65 5.64
C GLY A 102 -7.46 1.66 4.96
N SER A 103 -6.95 2.85 4.60
CA SER A 103 -5.58 3.00 4.04
C SER A 103 -4.51 2.53 5.01
N TRP A 104 -4.67 2.87 6.30
CA TRP A 104 -3.73 2.47 7.34
C TRP A 104 -3.58 0.96 7.43
N ILE A 105 -4.70 0.23 7.52
CA ILE A 105 -4.70 -1.23 7.58
C ILE A 105 -4.20 -1.87 6.29
N PHE A 106 -4.59 -1.30 5.13
CA PHE A 106 -4.25 -1.88 3.84
C PHE A 106 -2.77 -1.74 3.51
N TYR A 107 -2.17 -0.57 3.80
CA TYR A 107 -0.80 -0.25 3.42
C TYR A 107 0.21 -0.44 4.55
N THR A 108 -0.23 -0.83 5.77
CA THR A 108 0.69 -1.10 6.89
C THR A 108 0.37 -2.40 7.60
N THR A 109 1.36 -2.93 8.31
CA THR A 109 1.20 -4.08 9.21
C THR A 109 0.72 -3.68 10.60
N LEU A 110 0.45 -2.40 10.82
CA LEU A 110 0.10 -1.86 12.13
C LEU A 110 -1.38 -2.11 12.45
N PRO A 111 -1.73 -2.21 13.76
CA PRO A 111 -3.10 -2.50 14.16
C PRO A 111 -4.08 -1.38 13.80
N LEU A 112 -5.35 -1.75 13.69
CA LEU A 112 -6.45 -0.80 13.48
C LEU A 112 -6.58 0.16 14.66
N TRP A 113 -6.96 1.40 14.36
CA TRP A 113 -7.30 2.40 15.38
C TRP A 113 -8.60 2.06 16.10
N PRO A 114 -8.63 2.11 17.44
CA PRO A 114 -9.82 1.79 18.20
C PRO A 114 -11.01 2.70 17.84
N GLY A 115 -12.21 2.12 17.73
CA GLY A 115 -13.44 2.89 17.56
C GLY A 115 -13.71 3.44 16.15
N ILE A 116 -12.88 3.11 15.15
CA ILE A 116 -13.11 3.53 13.77
C ILE A 116 -13.38 2.29 12.89
N THR A 117 -14.51 2.27 12.21
CA THR A 117 -14.80 1.26 11.18
C THR A 117 -14.10 1.65 9.89
N PRO A 118 -13.15 0.84 9.36
CA PRO A 118 -12.41 1.17 8.15
C PRO A 118 -13.32 1.09 6.92
N ARG A 119 -13.08 1.96 5.95
CA ARG A 119 -13.74 1.96 4.63
C ARG A 119 -12.67 1.85 3.56
N PHE A 120 -12.87 0.97 2.57
CA PHE A 120 -11.83 0.61 1.61
C PHE A 120 -12.03 1.20 0.21
N GLU A 121 -13.20 1.76 -0.12
CA GLU A 121 -13.55 2.22 -1.47
C GLU A 121 -12.58 3.27 -2.03
N ARG A 122 -12.05 4.13 -1.17
CA ARG A 122 -11.21 5.26 -1.58
C ARG A 122 -9.86 5.33 -0.85
N ILE A 123 -9.31 4.19 -0.46
CA ILE A 123 -8.05 4.14 0.30
C ILE A 123 -6.86 4.69 -0.49
N ALA A 124 -6.84 4.53 -1.81
CA ALA A 124 -5.70 4.93 -2.64
C ALA A 124 -5.36 6.43 -2.48
N ARG A 125 -6.36 7.31 -2.30
CA ARG A 125 -6.14 8.77 -2.14
C ARG A 125 -5.33 9.12 -0.89
N PHE A 126 -5.39 8.28 0.15
CA PHE A 126 -4.64 8.49 1.40
C PHE A 126 -3.29 7.75 1.42
N ALA A 127 -2.96 6.97 0.40
CA ALA A 127 -1.66 6.33 0.31
C ALA A 127 -0.48 7.32 0.49
N PRO A 128 -0.49 8.57 -0.04
CA PRO A 128 0.57 9.55 0.21
C PRO A 128 0.71 9.95 1.68
N VAL A 129 -0.37 9.95 2.47
CA VAL A 129 -0.33 10.19 3.93
C VAL A 129 0.36 9.03 4.63
N ILE A 130 0.09 7.79 4.21
CA ILE A 130 0.81 6.61 4.71
C ILE A 130 2.28 6.66 4.29
N GLY A 131 2.57 7.16 3.09
CA GLY A 131 3.94 7.43 2.63
C GLY A 131 4.69 8.41 3.53
N LEU A 132 4.03 9.51 3.94
CA LEU A 132 4.59 10.46 4.90
C LEU A 132 4.92 9.78 6.24
N PHE A 133 4.03 8.93 6.75
CA PHE A 133 4.26 8.17 7.98
C PHE A 133 5.44 7.21 7.86
N ILE A 134 5.46 6.36 6.82
CA ILE A 134 6.54 5.38 6.60
C ILE A 134 7.88 6.08 6.38
N GLY A 135 7.92 7.08 5.49
CA GLY A 135 9.13 7.86 5.24
C GLY A 135 9.62 8.61 6.46
N GLY A 136 8.70 9.15 7.28
CA GLY A 136 9.01 9.78 8.57
C GLY A 136 9.63 8.80 9.57
N ALA A 137 9.06 7.60 9.70
CA ALA A 137 9.60 6.55 10.56
C ALA A 137 10.99 6.09 10.10
N GLN A 138 11.19 5.94 8.80
CA GLN A 138 12.50 5.63 8.22
C GLN A 138 13.53 6.75 8.48
N ALA A 139 13.12 8.02 8.30
CA ALA A 139 13.97 9.17 8.57
C ALA A 139 14.36 9.25 10.06
N ALA A 140 13.41 9.03 10.96
CA ALA A 140 13.67 8.99 12.40
C ALA A 140 14.66 7.87 12.77
N LEU A 141 14.48 6.66 12.20
CA LEU A 141 15.41 5.55 12.43
C LEU A 141 16.81 5.85 11.89
N TRP A 142 16.92 6.49 10.71
CA TRP A 142 18.20 6.93 10.17
C TRP A 142 18.91 7.89 11.14
N LEU A 143 18.20 8.94 11.56
CA LEU A 143 18.77 9.94 12.49
C LEU A 143 19.20 9.31 13.80
N LEU A 144 18.38 8.45 14.38
CA LEU A 144 18.71 7.71 15.61
C LEU A 144 19.96 6.83 15.40
N GLY A 145 20.02 6.07 14.31
CA GLY A 145 21.18 5.22 14.00
C GLY A 145 22.46 6.04 13.87
N ARG A 146 22.40 7.22 13.22
CA ARG A 146 23.54 8.13 13.12
C ARG A 146 23.96 8.72 14.45
N GLN A 147 23.02 9.07 15.33
CA GLN A 147 23.31 9.54 16.69
C GLN A 147 23.97 8.45 17.54
N LEU A 148 23.60 7.19 17.34
CA LEU A 148 24.21 6.03 17.98
C LEU A 148 25.56 5.62 17.36
N GLY A 149 26.07 6.34 16.37
CA GLY A 149 27.35 6.07 15.72
C GLY A 149 27.33 5.00 14.65
N LEU A 150 26.15 4.53 14.21
CA LEU A 150 26.06 3.53 13.15
C LEU A 150 26.57 4.11 11.81
N PRO A 151 27.30 3.32 11.01
CA PRO A 151 27.69 3.73 9.67
C PRO A 151 26.46 3.88 8.74
N SER A 152 26.57 4.74 7.72
CA SER A 152 25.47 5.00 6.78
C SER A 152 24.96 3.73 6.09
N THR A 153 25.83 2.74 5.86
CA THR A 153 25.46 1.42 5.32
C THR A 153 24.47 0.69 6.23
N SER A 154 24.75 0.62 7.52
CA SER A 154 23.85 -0.01 8.48
C SER A 154 22.52 0.75 8.58
N CYS A 155 22.58 2.10 8.61
CA CYS A 155 21.36 2.92 8.59
C CYS A 155 20.52 2.65 7.31
N ALA A 156 21.13 2.57 6.12
CA ALA A 156 20.45 2.29 4.88
C ALA A 156 19.72 0.93 4.91
N LEU A 157 20.39 -0.12 5.39
CA LEU A 157 19.78 -1.44 5.53
C LEU A 157 18.63 -1.45 6.53
N LEU A 158 18.83 -0.83 7.70
CA LEU A 158 17.79 -0.76 8.75
C LEU A 158 16.55 -0.01 8.28
N VAL A 159 16.70 1.15 7.61
CA VAL A 159 15.53 1.91 7.16
C VAL A 159 14.77 1.19 6.03
N LEU A 160 15.46 0.48 5.14
CA LEU A 160 14.79 -0.33 4.12
C LEU A 160 14.06 -1.52 4.77
N THR A 161 14.69 -2.21 5.71
CA THR A 161 14.05 -3.29 6.47
C THR A 161 12.80 -2.79 7.21
N LEU A 162 12.88 -1.60 7.86
CA LEU A 162 11.72 -0.99 8.50
C LEU A 162 10.60 -0.69 7.49
N GLY A 163 10.92 -0.15 6.32
CA GLY A 163 9.92 0.13 5.27
C GLY A 163 9.24 -1.14 4.78
N LEU A 164 10.00 -2.20 4.53
CA LEU A 164 9.48 -3.52 4.15
C LEU A 164 8.59 -4.12 5.25
N TRP A 165 9.03 -4.04 6.50
CA TRP A 165 8.24 -4.52 7.62
C TRP A 165 6.94 -3.74 7.78
N LEU A 166 6.98 -2.41 7.77
CA LEU A 166 5.80 -1.57 7.91
C LEU A 166 4.78 -1.81 6.79
N SER A 167 5.23 -2.02 5.55
CA SER A 167 4.35 -2.30 4.41
C SER A 167 3.99 -3.78 4.26
N GLY A 168 4.52 -4.67 5.11
CA GLY A 168 4.35 -6.11 4.98
C GLY A 168 4.90 -6.69 3.67
N GLY A 169 5.85 -6.00 3.03
CA GLY A 169 6.43 -6.42 1.75
C GLY A 169 5.49 -6.23 0.53
N LEU A 170 4.28 -5.70 0.73
CA LEU A 170 3.22 -5.59 -0.29
C LEU A 170 3.71 -5.01 -1.63
N HIS A 171 4.50 -3.94 -1.56
CA HIS A 171 4.96 -3.25 -2.77
C HIS A 171 6.13 -3.96 -3.44
N LEU A 172 7.03 -4.57 -2.66
CA LEU A 172 8.15 -5.35 -3.19
C LEU A 172 7.68 -6.63 -3.88
N ASP A 173 6.67 -7.30 -3.31
CA ASP A 173 5.98 -8.42 -3.94
C ASP A 173 5.44 -8.01 -5.32
N GLY A 174 4.76 -6.85 -5.39
CA GLY A 174 4.30 -6.29 -6.65
C GLY A 174 5.41 -5.98 -7.66
N VAL A 175 6.62 -5.61 -7.21
CA VAL A 175 7.80 -5.47 -8.10
C VAL A 175 8.19 -6.82 -8.69
N MET A 176 8.24 -7.87 -7.86
CA MET A 176 8.63 -9.21 -8.30
C MET A 176 7.61 -9.77 -9.28
N ASP A 177 6.32 -9.73 -8.95
CA ASP A 177 5.25 -10.19 -9.83
C ASP A 177 5.22 -9.43 -11.17
N THR A 178 5.39 -8.11 -11.12
CA THR A 178 5.48 -7.28 -12.33
C THR A 178 6.71 -7.62 -13.16
N GLY A 179 7.84 -7.91 -12.53
CA GLY A 179 9.07 -8.35 -13.19
C GLY A 179 8.88 -9.66 -13.93
N ASP A 180 8.29 -10.66 -13.30
CA ASP A 180 7.97 -11.95 -13.92
C ASP A 180 6.92 -11.80 -15.02
N GLY A 181 5.91 -10.96 -14.80
CA GLY A 181 4.89 -10.67 -15.81
C GLY A 181 5.48 -10.03 -17.07
N LEU A 182 6.36 -9.04 -16.91
CA LEU A 182 7.02 -8.38 -18.06
C LEU A 182 7.92 -9.34 -18.83
N ALA A 183 8.58 -10.28 -18.17
CA ALA A 183 9.42 -11.29 -18.80
C ALA A 183 8.60 -12.38 -19.52
N ALA A 184 7.39 -12.67 -19.05
CA ALA A 184 6.54 -13.73 -19.59
C ALA A 184 5.81 -13.36 -20.91
N GLY A 185 5.91 -12.12 -21.39
CA GLY A 185 5.34 -11.65 -22.65
C GLY A 185 3.81 -11.85 -22.74
N PRO A 186 3.28 -12.66 -23.67
CA PRO A 186 1.84 -12.87 -23.80
C PRO A 186 1.18 -13.49 -22.56
N ARG A 187 1.92 -14.25 -21.75
CA ARG A 187 1.43 -14.89 -20.52
C ARG A 187 1.58 -14.01 -19.25
N ARG A 188 1.85 -12.71 -19.42
CA ARG A 188 2.16 -11.79 -18.33
C ARG A 188 1.20 -11.85 -17.15
N LEU A 189 -0.13 -11.84 -17.39
CA LEU A 189 -1.10 -11.87 -16.30
C LEU A 189 -1.14 -13.22 -15.56
N ALA A 190 -0.88 -14.32 -16.27
CA ALA A 190 -0.77 -15.64 -15.65
C ALA A 190 0.52 -15.76 -14.80
N ALA A 191 1.63 -15.21 -15.28
CA ALA A 191 2.89 -15.17 -14.52
C ALA A 191 2.76 -14.33 -13.25
N MET A 192 2.17 -13.11 -13.35
CA MET A 192 1.89 -12.25 -12.20
C MET A 192 0.89 -12.87 -11.21
N ALA A 193 0.14 -13.88 -11.61
CA ALA A 193 -0.82 -14.58 -10.76
C ALA A 193 -0.24 -15.88 -10.16
N ASP A 194 0.95 -16.29 -10.55
CA ASP A 194 1.65 -17.44 -9.96
C ASP A 194 2.26 -17.03 -8.61
N SER A 195 2.01 -17.79 -7.56
CA SER A 195 2.56 -17.51 -6.22
C SER A 195 4.06 -17.83 -6.09
N ARG A 196 4.66 -18.44 -7.12
CA ARG A 196 6.09 -18.75 -7.16
C ARG A 196 6.85 -17.56 -7.74
N ILE A 197 7.91 -17.16 -7.06
CA ILE A 197 8.81 -16.12 -7.54
C ILE A 197 9.67 -16.69 -8.68
N GLY A 198 9.61 -16.05 -9.86
CA GLY A 198 10.50 -16.36 -10.97
C GLY A 198 11.83 -15.61 -10.86
N ALA A 199 12.80 -16.02 -11.68
CA ALA A 199 14.11 -15.37 -11.70
C ALA A 199 14.06 -13.89 -12.07
N SER A 200 13.16 -13.50 -12.98
CA SER A 200 12.99 -12.09 -13.39
C SER A 200 12.40 -11.23 -12.28
N GLY A 201 11.45 -11.78 -11.52
CA GLY A 201 10.89 -11.13 -10.34
C GLY A 201 11.94 -10.91 -9.25
N LEU A 202 12.72 -11.96 -8.94
CA LEU A 202 13.82 -11.86 -7.97
C LEU A 202 14.82 -10.77 -8.38
N VAL A 203 15.24 -10.76 -9.64
CA VAL A 203 16.18 -9.76 -10.16
C VAL A 203 15.58 -8.36 -10.06
N ALA A 204 14.29 -8.17 -10.42
CA ALA A 204 13.62 -6.87 -10.32
C ALA A 204 13.58 -6.37 -8.86
N GLY A 205 13.24 -7.23 -7.91
CA GLY A 205 13.24 -6.91 -6.47
C GLY A 205 14.62 -6.52 -5.97
N LEU A 206 15.66 -7.30 -6.31
CA LEU A 206 17.05 -6.99 -5.95
C LEU A 206 17.51 -5.67 -6.54
N MET A 207 17.20 -5.38 -7.82
CA MET A 207 17.57 -4.12 -8.48
C MET A 207 16.99 -2.92 -7.75
N VAL A 208 15.72 -2.95 -7.38
CA VAL A 208 15.09 -1.85 -6.62
C VAL A 208 15.78 -1.66 -5.27
N LEU A 209 16.03 -2.73 -4.52
CA LEU A 209 16.70 -2.63 -3.22
C LEU A 209 18.13 -2.09 -3.34
N LEU A 210 18.91 -2.58 -4.29
CA LEU A 210 20.27 -2.10 -4.53
C LEU A 210 20.30 -0.63 -4.97
N LEU A 211 19.36 -0.21 -5.81
CA LEU A 211 19.22 1.20 -6.21
C LEU A 211 18.90 2.10 -5.02
N LYS A 212 17.96 1.66 -4.13
CA LYS A 212 17.64 2.41 -2.91
C LYS A 212 18.83 2.49 -1.96
N VAL A 213 19.54 1.38 -1.69
CA VAL A 213 20.77 1.39 -0.87
C VAL A 213 21.79 2.36 -1.47
N GLY A 214 22.10 2.23 -2.76
CA GLY A 214 23.07 3.10 -3.45
C GLY A 214 22.71 4.59 -3.32
N ALA A 215 21.44 4.93 -3.54
CA ALA A 215 20.97 6.32 -3.41
C ALA A 215 21.10 6.84 -1.96
N LEU A 216 20.72 6.04 -0.97
CA LEU A 216 20.82 6.42 0.45
C LEU A 216 22.28 6.66 0.87
N LEU A 217 23.21 5.85 0.39
CA LEU A 217 24.63 6.04 0.64
C LEU A 217 25.17 7.29 -0.04
N ALA A 218 24.74 7.57 -1.27
CA ALA A 218 25.14 8.76 -2.00
C ALA A 218 24.58 10.07 -1.40
N LEU A 219 23.37 10.01 -0.82
CA LEU A 219 22.71 11.13 -0.15
C LEU A 219 23.26 11.40 1.26
N ALA A 220 23.73 10.37 1.93
CA ALA A 220 24.36 10.45 3.28
C ALA A 220 23.51 11.30 4.27
N VAL A 221 23.98 12.53 4.58
CA VAL A 221 23.35 13.43 5.57
C VAL A 221 21.95 13.85 5.16
N LEU A 222 21.65 13.94 3.87
CA LEU A 222 20.35 14.36 3.33
C LEU A 222 19.39 13.18 3.10
N ALA A 223 19.84 11.94 3.31
CA ALA A 223 19.01 10.75 3.19
C ALA A 223 17.69 10.81 3.98
N PRO A 224 17.64 11.25 5.26
CA PRO A 224 16.41 11.31 6.03
C PRO A 224 15.31 12.14 5.35
N THR A 225 15.64 13.32 4.90
CA THR A 225 14.67 14.22 4.24
C THR A 225 14.16 13.63 2.94
N LEU A 226 15.07 13.07 2.11
CA LEU A 226 14.68 12.51 0.82
C LEU A 226 13.97 11.15 0.94
N LEU A 227 14.13 10.41 2.03
CA LEU A 227 13.30 9.26 2.37
C LEU A 227 11.83 9.65 2.50
N ILE A 228 11.53 10.77 3.18
CA ILE A 228 10.15 11.27 3.32
C ILE A 228 9.58 11.63 1.95
N TRP A 229 10.32 12.43 1.17
CA TRP A 229 9.87 12.85 -0.15
C TRP A 229 9.64 11.66 -1.10
N SER A 230 10.58 10.71 -1.15
CA SER A 230 10.47 9.54 -2.03
C SER A 230 9.28 8.65 -1.64
N ALA A 231 9.05 8.44 -0.35
CA ALA A 231 7.93 7.66 0.14
C ALA A 231 6.57 8.29 -0.21
N VAL A 232 6.45 9.61 -0.18
CA VAL A 232 5.25 10.33 -0.63
C VAL A 232 5.07 10.19 -2.13
N TRP A 233 6.11 10.48 -2.93
CA TRP A 233 6.04 10.36 -4.40
C TRP A 233 5.71 8.95 -4.86
N GLY A 234 6.29 7.93 -4.21
CA GLY A 234 5.99 6.53 -4.48
C GLY A 234 4.49 6.24 -4.37
N ARG A 235 3.80 6.81 -3.39
CA ARG A 235 2.36 6.60 -3.19
C ARG A 235 1.48 7.48 -4.06
N VAL A 236 2.00 8.55 -4.65
CA VAL A 236 1.30 9.33 -5.69
C VAL A 236 1.28 8.57 -7.03
N ALA A 237 2.31 7.83 -7.35
CA ALA A 237 2.44 7.13 -8.64
C ALA A 237 1.26 6.17 -8.96
N PRO A 238 0.76 5.34 -8.04
CA PRO A 238 -0.43 4.51 -8.28
C PRO A 238 -1.70 5.30 -8.57
N LEU A 239 -1.89 6.50 -8.00
CA LEU A 239 -3.04 7.35 -8.31
C LEU A 239 -3.06 7.76 -9.79
N LEU A 240 -1.89 8.04 -10.34
CA LEU A 240 -1.73 8.34 -11.76
C LEU A 240 -1.94 7.08 -12.63
N ALA A 241 -1.45 5.92 -12.18
CA ALA A 241 -1.66 4.65 -12.86
C ALA A 241 -3.16 4.33 -12.97
N ILE A 242 -3.92 4.46 -11.85
CA ILE A 242 -5.36 4.28 -11.80
C ILE A 242 -6.09 5.27 -12.73
N ALA A 243 -5.58 6.50 -12.82
CA ALA A 243 -6.18 7.53 -13.65
C ALA A 243 -5.98 7.31 -15.15
N TRP A 244 -4.79 6.88 -15.56
CA TRP A 244 -4.38 6.88 -16.96
C TRP A 244 -4.60 5.56 -17.70
N PHE A 245 -4.70 4.43 -16.97
CA PHE A 245 -4.70 3.11 -17.56
C PHE A 245 -5.90 2.25 -17.13
N PRO A 246 -6.32 1.28 -17.96
CA PRO A 246 -7.30 0.28 -17.57
C PRO A 246 -6.74 -0.65 -16.49
N TYR A 247 -7.62 -1.18 -15.64
CA TYR A 247 -7.32 -2.28 -14.73
C TYR A 247 -7.45 -3.61 -15.47
N LEU A 248 -6.43 -4.48 -15.39
CA LEU A 248 -6.32 -5.68 -16.22
C LEU A 248 -6.99 -6.93 -15.64
N ARG A 249 -7.35 -6.92 -14.34
CA ARG A 249 -7.99 -8.05 -13.64
C ARG A 249 -9.36 -7.62 -13.12
N ALA A 250 -10.33 -7.45 -14.01
CA ALA A 250 -11.66 -6.93 -13.67
C ALA A 250 -12.44 -7.78 -12.66
N GLU A 251 -12.12 -9.06 -12.53
CA GLU A 251 -12.83 -10.05 -11.70
C GLU A 251 -12.19 -10.28 -10.31
N VAL A 252 -11.12 -9.57 -9.97
CA VAL A 252 -10.38 -9.76 -8.72
C VAL A 252 -10.35 -8.46 -7.91
N SER A 253 -10.27 -8.58 -6.58
CA SER A 253 -10.36 -7.55 -5.53
C SER A 253 -9.61 -6.22 -5.73
N GLY A 254 -8.66 -6.10 -6.65
CA GLY A 254 -7.95 -4.84 -6.94
C GLY A 254 -8.71 -3.84 -7.84
N GLY A 255 -9.80 -4.24 -8.49
CA GLY A 255 -10.60 -3.39 -9.38
C GLY A 255 -11.41 -2.32 -8.63
N PHE A 256 -11.63 -2.47 -7.32
CA PHE A 256 -12.42 -1.55 -6.50
C PHE A 256 -11.88 -0.11 -6.51
N HIS A 257 -10.57 0.09 -6.59
CA HIS A 257 -9.96 1.42 -6.70
C HIS A 257 -10.45 2.20 -7.92
N ARG A 258 -10.79 1.51 -9.01
CA ARG A 258 -11.29 2.15 -10.23
C ARG A 258 -12.79 2.40 -10.17
N GLN A 259 -13.56 1.49 -9.58
CA GLN A 259 -15.02 1.61 -9.50
C GLN A 259 -15.45 2.83 -8.69
N HIS A 260 -14.74 3.17 -7.61
CA HIS A 260 -15.06 4.26 -6.70
C HIS A 260 -14.22 5.54 -6.94
N ARG A 261 -13.45 5.57 -8.05
CA ARG A 261 -12.59 6.70 -8.37
C ARG A 261 -13.39 7.98 -8.64
N GLN A 262 -13.00 9.04 -7.98
CA GLN A 262 -13.43 10.40 -8.27
C GLN A 262 -12.49 11.09 -9.31
N PRO A 263 -12.81 12.29 -9.80
CA PRO A 263 -11.89 13.06 -10.64
C PRO A 263 -10.50 13.12 -10.02
N LEU A 264 -9.45 12.95 -10.84
CA LEU A 264 -8.05 12.85 -10.38
C LEU A 264 -7.64 13.99 -9.44
N LEU A 265 -8.12 15.21 -9.69
CA LEU A 265 -7.82 16.37 -8.82
C LEU A 265 -8.28 16.13 -7.38
N GLN A 266 -9.45 15.53 -7.17
CA GLN A 266 -9.95 15.21 -5.82
C GLN A 266 -9.16 14.08 -5.17
N GLU A 267 -8.71 13.09 -5.94
CA GLU A 267 -7.88 11.99 -5.43
C GLU A 267 -6.47 12.49 -5.05
N LEU A 268 -5.99 13.56 -5.67
CA LEU A 268 -4.69 14.16 -5.37
C LEU A 268 -4.72 15.18 -4.22
N LEU A 269 -5.88 15.58 -3.70
CA LEU A 269 -5.94 16.55 -2.60
C LEU A 269 -5.13 16.16 -1.36
N PRO A 270 -5.20 14.91 -0.82
CA PRO A 270 -4.36 14.53 0.31
C PRO A 270 -2.87 14.57 -0.02
N ALA A 271 -2.48 14.20 -1.24
CA ALA A 271 -1.10 14.30 -1.71
C ALA A 271 -0.64 15.77 -1.77
N ALA A 272 -1.46 16.66 -2.31
CA ALA A 272 -1.17 18.10 -2.38
C ALA A 272 -1.01 18.71 -0.98
N ALA A 273 -1.85 18.31 -0.03
CA ALA A 273 -1.73 18.75 1.37
C ALA A 273 -0.41 18.28 2.00
N VAL A 274 -0.02 17.02 1.79
CA VAL A 274 1.25 16.47 2.28
C VAL A 274 2.44 17.18 1.65
N LEU A 275 2.44 17.37 0.33
CA LEU A 275 3.51 18.08 -0.37
C LEU A 275 3.60 19.55 0.06
N GLY A 276 2.45 20.22 0.23
CA GLY A 276 2.39 21.58 0.77
C GLY A 276 2.97 21.67 2.19
N LEU A 277 2.66 20.69 3.04
CA LEU A 277 3.26 20.58 4.38
C LEU A 277 4.78 20.42 4.31
N LEU A 278 5.29 19.51 3.47
CA LEU A 278 6.73 19.28 3.31
C LEU A 278 7.45 20.54 2.81
N ILE A 279 6.87 21.26 1.86
CA ILE A 279 7.39 22.53 1.37
C ILE A 279 7.40 23.55 2.52
N GLY A 280 6.26 23.71 3.21
CA GLY A 280 6.09 24.68 4.28
C GLY A 280 7.07 24.50 5.44
N LEU A 281 7.31 23.26 5.85
CA LEU A 281 8.30 22.92 6.90
C LEU A 281 9.75 23.18 6.47
N SER A 282 10.00 23.34 5.18
CA SER A 282 11.35 23.45 4.60
C SER A 282 11.65 24.86 4.04
N LEU A 283 10.88 25.90 4.39
CA LEU A 283 11.05 27.26 3.87
C LEU A 283 12.25 28.04 4.44
N SER A 284 13.08 27.45 5.30
CA SER A 284 14.32 28.08 5.77
C SER A 284 15.42 28.07 4.67
N PRO A 285 16.26 29.12 4.55
CA PRO A 285 17.22 29.28 3.43
C PRO A 285 18.13 28.10 3.13
N PRO A 286 18.67 27.32 4.10
CA PRO A 286 19.49 26.15 3.77
C PRO A 286 18.65 24.98 3.22
N ALA A 287 17.33 24.93 3.45
CA ALA A 287 16.46 23.84 3.05
C ALA A 287 15.95 23.96 1.58
N THR A 288 16.08 25.11 0.92
CA THR A 288 15.58 25.33 -0.45
C THR A 288 16.15 24.29 -1.43
N ARG A 289 17.44 23.97 -1.32
CA ARG A 289 18.08 22.93 -2.16
C ARG A 289 17.46 21.56 -1.95
N THR A 290 17.15 21.22 -0.71
CA THR A 290 16.53 19.93 -0.34
C THR A 290 15.09 19.86 -0.83
N VAL A 291 14.33 20.96 -0.80
CA VAL A 291 13.00 21.06 -1.40
C VAL A 291 13.04 20.81 -2.89
N LEU A 292 13.94 21.50 -3.61
CA LEU A 292 14.13 21.30 -5.04
C LEU A 292 14.49 19.85 -5.37
N ALA A 293 15.40 19.25 -4.61
CA ALA A 293 15.74 17.84 -4.73
C ALA A 293 14.55 16.92 -4.48
N GLY A 294 13.74 17.19 -3.45
CA GLY A 294 12.53 16.44 -3.17
C GLY A 294 11.47 16.57 -4.26
N LEU A 295 11.29 17.76 -4.83
CA LEU A 295 10.35 18.02 -5.93
C LEU A 295 10.74 17.28 -7.23
N CYS A 296 12.02 16.96 -7.44
CA CYS A 296 12.45 16.15 -8.60
C CYS A 296 11.82 14.75 -8.63
N GLY A 297 11.29 14.26 -7.50
CA GLY A 297 10.52 13.03 -7.46
C GLY A 297 9.25 13.04 -8.33
N VAL A 298 8.79 14.21 -8.77
CA VAL A 298 7.68 14.32 -9.72
C VAL A 298 8.00 13.62 -11.05
N ILE A 299 9.27 13.64 -11.48
CA ILE A 299 9.71 13.05 -12.75
C ILE A 299 9.44 11.53 -12.76
N PRO A 300 10.00 10.72 -11.85
CA PRO A 300 9.70 9.28 -11.81
C PRO A 300 8.22 9.01 -11.50
N THR A 301 7.56 9.83 -10.72
CA THR A 301 6.12 9.71 -10.45
C THR A 301 5.27 9.77 -11.73
N LEU A 302 5.67 10.60 -12.69
CA LEU A 302 5.00 10.69 -13.99
C LEU A 302 5.43 9.60 -14.96
N LEU A 303 6.69 9.16 -14.91
CA LEU A 303 7.27 8.25 -15.90
C LEU A 303 7.00 6.78 -15.59
N VAL A 304 7.19 6.35 -14.33
CA VAL A 304 7.11 4.94 -13.95
C VAL A 304 5.74 4.33 -14.25
N PRO A 305 4.59 4.94 -13.85
CA PRO A 305 3.29 4.38 -14.18
C PRO A 305 3.04 4.28 -15.68
N ARG A 306 3.52 5.27 -16.46
CA ARG A 306 3.38 5.23 -17.92
C ARG A 306 4.20 4.12 -18.56
N LEU A 307 5.43 3.91 -18.09
CA LEU A 307 6.33 2.88 -18.65
C LEU A 307 5.79 1.49 -18.35
N ILE A 308 5.38 1.22 -17.11
CA ILE A 308 4.81 -0.07 -16.71
C ILE A 308 3.46 -0.28 -17.42
N GLY A 309 2.57 0.70 -17.37
CA GLY A 309 1.22 0.61 -17.96
C GLY A 309 1.25 0.39 -19.48
N LYS A 310 2.16 1.06 -20.21
CA LYS A 310 2.35 0.83 -21.66
C LYS A 310 2.85 -0.59 -21.96
N ARG A 311 3.78 -1.12 -21.17
CA ARG A 311 4.32 -2.47 -21.38
C ARG A 311 3.33 -3.58 -21.02
N LEU A 312 2.53 -3.38 -19.98
CA LEU A 312 1.51 -4.33 -19.57
C LEU A 312 0.19 -4.18 -20.36
N GLY A 313 -0.06 -3.02 -20.98
CA GLY A 313 -1.35 -2.68 -21.58
C GLY A 313 -2.38 -2.20 -20.56
N GLY A 314 -1.97 -1.88 -19.35
CA GLY A 314 -2.79 -1.47 -18.20
C GLY A 314 -2.10 -1.76 -16.88
N HIS A 315 -2.84 -1.80 -15.77
CA HIS A 315 -2.30 -2.09 -14.45
C HIS A 315 -3.08 -3.18 -13.71
N THR A 316 -2.38 -3.83 -12.75
CA THR A 316 -2.94 -4.72 -11.72
C THR A 316 -2.62 -4.15 -10.34
N GLY A 317 -3.12 -4.77 -9.26
CA GLY A 317 -2.70 -4.43 -7.90
C GLY A 317 -1.18 -4.52 -7.70
N ASP A 318 -0.57 -5.58 -8.26
CA ASP A 318 0.88 -5.83 -8.18
C ASP A 318 1.67 -4.72 -8.88
N SER A 319 1.24 -4.32 -10.08
CA SER A 319 1.90 -3.24 -10.80
C SER A 319 1.72 -1.87 -10.17
N TYR A 320 0.70 -1.66 -9.32
CA TYR A 320 0.62 -0.47 -8.47
C TYR A 320 1.71 -0.50 -7.40
N GLY A 321 1.96 -1.66 -6.78
CA GLY A 321 3.09 -1.87 -5.86
C GLY A 321 4.44 -1.63 -6.54
N ALA A 322 4.61 -2.13 -7.77
CA ALA A 322 5.79 -1.85 -8.57
C ALA A 322 5.98 -0.34 -8.85
N CYS A 323 4.87 0.37 -9.13
CA CYS A 323 4.94 1.84 -9.31
C CYS A 323 5.44 2.53 -8.03
N VAL A 324 5.05 2.07 -6.84
CA VAL A 324 5.54 2.63 -5.57
C VAL A 324 7.05 2.48 -5.48
N GLU A 325 7.55 1.26 -5.55
CA GLU A 325 8.94 0.92 -5.26
C GLU A 325 9.92 1.53 -6.27
N TRP A 326 9.61 1.43 -7.58
CA TRP A 326 10.43 2.04 -8.63
C TRP A 326 10.41 3.56 -8.55
N THR A 327 9.26 4.18 -8.24
CA THR A 327 9.19 5.64 -8.06
C THR A 327 10.01 6.09 -6.86
N GLU A 328 9.97 5.37 -5.73
CA GLU A 328 10.83 5.70 -4.57
C GLU A 328 12.31 5.64 -4.93
N ALA A 329 12.75 4.54 -5.57
CA ALA A 329 14.16 4.37 -5.95
C ALA A 329 14.63 5.50 -6.87
N PHE A 330 13.88 5.80 -7.92
CA PHE A 330 14.25 6.86 -8.86
C PHE A 330 14.07 8.27 -8.30
N SER A 331 13.15 8.49 -7.34
CA SER A 331 13.01 9.77 -6.63
C SER A 331 14.25 10.08 -5.78
N LEU A 332 14.81 9.08 -5.11
CA LEU A 332 16.06 9.24 -4.37
C LEU A 332 17.23 9.62 -5.30
N TRP A 333 17.35 8.95 -6.44
CA TRP A 333 18.41 9.25 -7.41
C TRP A 333 18.23 10.60 -8.11
N SER A 334 17.00 10.98 -8.49
CA SER A 334 16.73 12.29 -9.08
C SER A 334 16.97 13.42 -8.08
N GLY A 335 16.65 13.21 -6.81
CA GLY A 335 16.97 14.13 -5.73
C GLY A 335 18.49 14.29 -5.54
N TRP A 336 19.22 13.19 -5.53
CA TRP A 336 20.69 13.22 -5.46
C TRP A 336 21.30 13.98 -6.66
N LEU A 337 20.82 13.71 -7.89
CA LEU A 337 21.29 14.39 -9.09
C LEU A 337 21.05 15.90 -9.01
N MET A 338 19.85 16.31 -8.57
CA MET A 338 19.54 17.74 -8.39
C MET A 338 20.49 18.41 -7.39
N LEU A 339 20.79 17.75 -6.27
CA LEU A 339 21.72 18.28 -5.28
C LEU A 339 23.14 18.46 -5.85
N ARG A 340 23.56 17.54 -6.73
CA ARG A 340 24.84 17.65 -7.45
C ARG A 340 24.88 18.78 -8.46
N LEU A 341 23.75 19.07 -9.10
CA LEU A 341 23.65 20.19 -10.06
C LEU A 341 23.57 21.56 -9.37
N LEU A 342 23.17 21.58 -8.11
CA LEU A 342 23.09 22.81 -7.29
C LEU A 342 24.33 23.04 -6.41
N SER A 343 25.27 22.10 -6.37
CA SER A 343 26.55 22.23 -5.65
C SER A 343 27.60 22.89 -6.49
#